data_01d60d25b3e372ef3d83cf7cdec0fcba
#
_entry.id   01d60d25b3e372ef3d83cf7cdec0fcba
#
_cell.length_a   1.000
_cell.length_b   1.000
_cell.length_c   1.000
_cell.angle_alpha   90.00
_cell.angle_beta   90.00
_cell.angle_gamma   90.00
#
_symmetry.space_group_name_H-M   'P 1'
#
loop_
_entity.id
_entity.type
_entity.pdbx_description
1 polymer ?
#
loop_
_entity_poly.entity_id
_entity_poly.type
_entity_poly.pdbx_seq_one_letter_code
_entity_poly.pdbx_strand_id
1 'polypeptide(L)'
;TQSRSSAASDVYKRQITGRGTVATGRVERGQVNVGDTVEVVGLKEKAEQYVVTGLEMFRKVLDSAVAGDNVGALLRGVDRKDIERGQVLAKPGSINPHTKFKAEVYVLTKEEGGRHTPFFSNYRPQFYFRTTDVTGVVNLPEGVEMCMPGDNVTMEIELITPIAIEEGLRFAIREGGHTVGAGVVTEIEG
;
A
#
# COMPACT_ATOMS: atom_id res chain seq x y z
N THR A 1 4.33 8.41 25.22
CA THR A 1 3.60 8.60 23.92
C THR A 1 4.57 8.29 22.80
N GLN A 2 4.60 7.05 22.32
CA GLN A 2 5.44 6.67 21.18
C GLN A 2 4.83 7.26 19.90
N SER A 3 5.52 8.21 19.29
CA SER A 3 5.19 8.69 17.95
C SER A 3 5.54 7.57 16.95
N ARG A 4 4.54 6.88 16.46
CA ARG A 4 4.69 5.94 15.35
C ARG A 4 4.82 6.76 14.06
N SER A 5 6.04 7.03 13.65
CA SER A 5 6.28 7.66 12.36
C SER A 5 6.29 6.58 11.27
N SER A 6 5.29 6.52 10.47
CA SER A 6 5.29 5.78 9.21
C SER A 6 4.85 6.73 8.11
N ALA A 7 5.72 6.98 7.17
CA ALA A 7 5.40 7.75 5.98
C ALA A 7 5.10 6.77 4.84
N ALA A 8 3.92 6.81 4.29
CA ALA A 8 3.59 6.07 3.08
C ALA A 8 3.57 7.02 1.90
N SER A 9 4.15 6.62 0.81
CA SER A 9 4.38 7.49 -0.30
C SER A 9 3.94 6.88 -1.61
N ASP A 10 3.21 7.66 -2.37
CA ASP A 10 2.98 7.42 -3.79
C ASP A 10 4.28 7.76 -4.54
N VAL A 11 5.05 6.74 -4.93
CA VAL A 11 6.37 6.99 -5.48
C VAL A 11 6.31 7.36 -6.96
N TYR A 12 6.31 8.65 -7.24
CA TYR A 12 6.76 9.18 -8.53
C TYR A 12 8.28 9.38 -8.48
N LYS A 13 9.02 8.74 -9.38
CA LYS A 13 10.48 8.67 -9.32
C LYS A 13 11.13 9.77 -10.16
N ARG A 14 12.03 10.53 -9.56
CA ARG A 14 12.97 11.39 -10.29
C ARG A 14 14.39 11.12 -9.82
N GLN A 15 15.27 10.72 -10.74
CA GLN A 15 16.70 10.59 -10.44
C GLN A 15 17.39 11.94 -10.57
N ILE A 16 18.17 12.29 -9.56
CA ILE A 16 19.11 13.43 -9.62
C ILE A 16 20.51 12.84 -9.76
N THR A 17 21.13 13.05 -10.91
CA THR A 17 22.47 12.52 -11.23
C THR A 17 23.47 12.92 -10.11
N GLY A 18 24.13 11.90 -9.53
CA GLY A 18 25.15 12.09 -8.49
C GLY A 18 24.63 12.37 -7.07
N ARG A 19 23.29 12.46 -6.86
CA ARG A 19 22.70 12.76 -5.54
C ARG A 19 21.76 11.70 -4.99
N GLY A 20 21.29 10.77 -5.82
CA GLY A 20 20.37 9.70 -5.43
C GLY A 20 19.02 9.76 -6.13
N THR A 21 18.05 9.07 -5.60
CA THR A 21 16.69 8.99 -6.15
C THR A 21 15.71 9.75 -5.25
N VAL A 22 14.87 10.57 -5.86
CA VAL A 22 13.75 11.23 -5.16
C VAL A 22 12.52 10.34 -5.25
N ALA A 23 11.99 9.96 -4.10
CA ALA A 23 10.72 9.28 -3.96
C ALA A 23 9.66 10.32 -3.56
N THR A 24 8.66 10.53 -4.42
CA THR A 24 7.59 11.50 -4.17
C THR A 24 6.37 10.80 -3.63
N GLY A 25 5.73 11.37 -2.62
CA GLY A 25 4.52 10.82 -2.08
C GLY A 25 3.93 11.60 -0.91
N ARG A 26 2.85 11.04 -0.36
CA ARG A 26 2.15 11.63 0.78
C ARG A 26 2.62 10.99 2.08
N VAL A 27 2.91 11.81 3.08
CA VAL A 27 3.12 11.33 4.44
C VAL A 27 1.76 10.92 5.02
N GLU A 28 1.56 9.63 5.29
CA GLU A 28 0.28 9.13 5.82
C GLU A 28 0.17 9.32 7.33
N ARG A 29 1.27 9.07 8.05
CA ARG A 29 1.30 9.14 9.51
C ARG A 29 2.64 9.64 10.02
N GLY A 30 2.63 10.31 11.16
CA GLY A 30 3.83 10.73 11.89
C GLY A 30 4.59 11.84 11.21
N GLN A 31 5.90 11.77 11.33
CA GLN A 31 6.84 12.76 10.84
C GLN A 31 8.10 12.08 10.29
N VAL A 32 8.64 12.62 9.22
CA VAL A 32 9.94 12.25 8.67
C VAL A 32 10.87 13.48 8.68
N ASN A 33 12.12 13.28 9.06
CA ASN A 33 13.13 14.31 9.12
C ASN A 33 14.29 13.99 8.18
N VAL A 34 14.98 15.02 7.73
CA VAL A 34 16.27 14.86 7.05
C VAL A 34 17.25 14.19 8.03
N GLY A 35 17.93 13.15 7.57
CA GLY A 35 18.82 12.31 8.40
C GLY A 35 18.19 11.02 8.92
N ASP A 36 16.86 10.89 8.86
CA ASP A 36 16.19 9.66 9.27
C ASP A 36 16.55 8.48 8.36
N THR A 37 16.69 7.31 8.97
CA THR A 37 16.75 6.04 8.24
C THR A 37 15.34 5.53 8.02
N VAL A 38 15.02 5.19 6.78
CA VAL A 38 13.73 4.63 6.38
C VAL A 38 13.92 3.27 5.72
N GLU A 39 12.93 2.41 5.82
CA GLU A 39 12.81 1.17 5.06
C GLU A 39 11.89 1.37 3.86
N VAL A 40 12.27 0.81 2.73
CA VAL A 40 11.41 0.66 1.55
C VAL A 40 10.74 -0.70 1.64
N VAL A 41 9.44 -0.71 1.89
CA VAL A 41 8.65 -1.92 2.15
C VAL A 41 7.63 -2.15 1.05
N GLY A 42 7.46 -3.41 0.66
CA GLY A 42 6.49 -3.85 -0.35
C GLY A 42 7.12 -4.18 -1.70
N LEU A 43 6.42 -4.98 -2.48
CA LEU A 43 6.80 -5.53 -3.79
C LEU A 43 8.04 -6.44 -3.79
N LYS A 44 8.84 -6.41 -2.73
CA LYS A 44 9.97 -7.29 -2.48
C LYS A 44 9.78 -7.99 -1.13
N GLU A 45 10.31 -9.19 -1.00
CA GLU A 45 10.26 -9.95 0.24
C GLU A 45 11.07 -9.32 1.38
N LYS A 46 12.15 -8.63 1.02
CA LYS A 46 13.03 -7.95 1.98
C LYS A 46 12.94 -6.45 1.83
N ALA A 47 12.76 -5.79 2.96
CA ALA A 47 12.87 -4.34 3.05
C ALA A 47 14.34 -3.90 3.00
N GLU A 48 14.62 -2.83 2.29
CA GLU A 48 15.94 -2.21 2.19
C GLU A 48 15.92 -0.87 2.91
N GLN A 49 17.01 -0.55 3.60
CA GLN A 49 17.11 0.68 4.40
C GLN A 49 17.93 1.74 3.68
N TYR A 50 17.45 2.97 3.75
CA TYR A 50 18.10 4.13 3.14
C TYR A 50 18.01 5.35 4.06
N VAL A 51 18.95 6.29 3.89
CA VAL A 51 18.95 7.55 4.62
C VAL A 51 18.28 8.63 3.78
N VAL A 52 17.35 9.36 4.40
CA VAL A 52 16.73 10.56 3.83
C VAL A 52 17.72 11.72 3.93
N THR A 53 18.28 12.14 2.80
CA THR A 53 19.28 13.22 2.75
C THR A 53 18.68 14.58 2.39
N GLY A 54 17.42 14.61 1.98
CA GLY A 54 16.71 15.84 1.69
C GLY A 54 15.21 15.59 1.60
N LEU A 55 14.45 16.63 1.92
CA LEU A 55 13.00 16.69 1.76
C LEU A 55 12.65 17.96 1.00
N GLU A 56 11.72 17.85 0.05
CA GLU A 56 11.21 18.98 -0.72
C GLU A 56 9.70 18.95 -0.87
N MET A 57 9.07 20.10 -0.88
CA MET A 57 7.65 20.29 -1.15
C MET A 57 7.47 21.59 -1.94
N PHE A 58 6.82 21.52 -3.10
CA PHE A 58 6.62 22.69 -3.98
C PHE A 58 7.89 23.50 -4.27
N ARG A 59 9.01 22.79 -4.54
CA ARG A 59 10.36 23.38 -4.79
C ARG A 59 10.98 24.07 -3.56
N LYS A 60 10.42 23.89 -2.37
CA LYS A 60 11.01 24.33 -1.11
C LYS A 60 11.70 23.16 -0.43
N VAL A 61 12.89 23.42 0.08
CA VAL A 61 13.64 22.46 0.90
C VAL A 61 13.07 22.52 2.32
N LEU A 62 12.83 21.35 2.89
CA LEU A 62 12.28 21.16 4.23
C LEU A 62 13.26 20.38 5.10
N ASP A 63 13.27 20.67 6.40
CA ASP A 63 14.00 19.87 7.40
C ASP A 63 13.17 18.68 7.87
N SER A 64 11.85 18.81 7.83
CA SER A 64 10.90 17.77 8.23
C SER A 64 9.58 17.85 7.46
N ALA A 65 8.86 16.75 7.40
CA ALA A 65 7.51 16.66 6.84
C ALA A 65 6.59 15.87 7.78
N VAL A 66 5.33 16.24 7.84
CA VAL A 66 4.34 15.67 8.74
C VAL A 66 3.17 15.05 7.97
N ALA A 67 2.36 14.25 8.66
CA ALA A 67 1.18 13.61 8.09
C ALA A 67 0.29 14.62 7.33
N GLY A 68 -0.06 14.27 6.10
CA GLY A 68 -0.81 15.11 5.17
C GLY A 68 0.04 15.82 4.12
N ASP A 69 1.33 15.98 4.34
CA ASP A 69 2.24 16.63 3.39
C ASP A 69 2.50 15.72 2.17
N ASN A 70 2.54 16.34 0.98
CA ASN A 70 3.06 15.70 -0.22
C ASN A 70 4.51 16.16 -0.42
N VAL A 71 5.44 15.22 -0.34
CA VAL A 71 6.87 15.51 -0.33
C VAL A 71 7.65 14.65 -1.31
N GLY A 72 8.78 15.18 -1.74
CA GLY A 72 9.84 14.40 -2.38
C GLY A 72 10.94 14.12 -1.35
N ALA A 73 11.19 12.83 -1.07
CA ALA A 73 12.28 12.41 -0.20
C ALA A 73 13.48 11.98 -1.04
N LEU A 74 14.61 12.64 -0.87
CA LEU A 74 15.86 12.26 -1.51
C LEU A 74 16.51 11.14 -0.70
N LEU A 75 16.65 9.97 -1.32
CA LEU A 75 17.25 8.78 -0.72
C LEU A 75 18.66 8.59 -1.26
N ARG A 76 19.61 8.42 -0.35
CA ARG A 76 21.02 8.21 -0.68
C ARG A 76 21.29 6.74 -0.99
N GLY A 77 22.07 6.51 -2.06
CA GLY A 77 22.59 5.17 -2.39
C GLY A 77 21.55 4.23 -3.00
N VAL A 78 20.42 4.77 -3.46
CA VAL A 78 19.38 3.99 -4.12
C VAL A 78 19.32 4.35 -5.60
N ASP A 79 19.29 3.34 -6.45
CA ASP A 79 19.03 3.52 -7.87
C ASP A 79 17.53 3.64 -8.15
N ARG A 80 17.19 4.35 -9.24
CA ARG A 80 15.80 4.49 -9.67
C ARG A 80 15.08 3.15 -9.86
N LYS A 81 15.79 2.11 -10.28
CA LYS A 81 15.25 0.76 -10.49
C LYS A 81 14.89 0.03 -9.19
N ASP A 82 15.46 0.45 -8.05
CA ASP A 82 15.32 -0.24 -6.77
C ASP A 82 14.06 0.21 -6.01
N ILE A 83 13.45 1.31 -6.42
CA ILE A 83 12.20 1.81 -5.87
C ILE A 83 11.09 1.69 -6.91
N GLU A 84 9.93 1.20 -6.49
CA GLU A 84 8.77 1.03 -7.34
C GLU A 84 7.52 1.69 -6.75
N ARG A 85 6.61 2.07 -7.64
CA ARG A 85 5.30 2.60 -7.24
C ARG A 85 4.56 1.57 -6.39
N GLY A 86 3.96 2.01 -5.29
CA GLY A 86 3.26 1.16 -4.34
C GLY A 86 4.10 0.67 -3.17
N GLN A 87 5.41 0.91 -3.18
CA GLN A 87 6.23 0.72 -2.01
C GLN A 87 6.00 1.84 -0.98
N VAL A 88 6.27 1.53 0.27
CA VAL A 88 6.10 2.45 1.40
C VAL A 88 7.45 2.74 2.02
N LEU A 89 7.72 4.03 2.24
CA LEU A 89 8.83 4.46 3.08
C LEU A 89 8.35 4.47 4.53
N ALA A 90 8.94 3.65 5.37
CA ALA A 90 8.53 3.49 6.76
C ALA A 90 9.72 3.57 7.71
N LYS A 91 9.43 3.87 8.98
CA LYS A 91 10.43 3.71 10.04
C LYS A 91 10.84 2.22 10.09
N PRO A 92 12.14 1.90 10.20
CA PRO A 92 12.62 0.53 10.28
C PRO A 92 11.84 -0.32 11.29
N GLY A 93 11.34 -1.48 10.84
CA GLY A 93 10.57 -2.41 11.67
C GLY A 93 9.13 -2.02 11.98
N SER A 94 8.61 -0.92 11.40
CA SER A 94 7.24 -0.45 11.70
C SER A 94 6.16 -1.11 10.85
N ILE A 95 6.46 -1.50 9.62
CA ILE A 95 5.57 -2.19 8.69
C ILE A 95 6.35 -3.32 8.02
N ASN A 96 5.70 -4.46 7.81
CA ASN A 96 6.26 -5.60 7.11
C ASN A 96 5.49 -5.88 5.82
N PRO A 97 6.13 -6.48 4.79
CA PRO A 97 5.43 -6.97 3.63
C PRO A 97 4.70 -8.26 3.95
N HIS A 98 3.47 -8.39 3.46
CA HIS A 98 2.63 -9.58 3.62
C HIS A 98 1.91 -9.91 2.33
N THR A 99 1.59 -11.19 2.16
CA THR A 99 0.79 -11.69 1.03
C THR A 99 -0.58 -12.18 1.46
N LYS A 100 -0.73 -12.59 2.72
CA LYS A 100 -1.92 -13.28 3.22
C LYS A 100 -2.56 -12.54 4.38
N PHE A 101 -3.85 -12.26 4.27
CA PHE A 101 -4.59 -11.53 5.28
C PHE A 101 -6.08 -11.82 5.19
N LYS A 102 -6.80 -11.52 6.28
CA LYS A 102 -8.26 -11.48 6.32
C LYS A 102 -8.73 -10.03 6.20
N ALA A 103 -9.84 -9.85 5.54
CA ALA A 103 -10.45 -8.55 5.35
C ALA A 103 -11.97 -8.61 5.41
N GLU A 104 -12.56 -7.56 5.92
CA GLU A 104 -13.99 -7.30 5.77
C GLU A 104 -14.21 -6.53 4.47
N VAL A 105 -15.03 -7.09 3.58
CA VAL A 105 -15.22 -6.57 2.22
C VAL A 105 -16.69 -6.34 1.96
N TYR A 106 -17.01 -5.15 1.46
CA TYR A 106 -18.29 -4.81 0.87
C TYR A 106 -18.22 -4.94 -0.65
N VAL A 107 -19.09 -5.73 -1.22
CA VAL A 107 -19.20 -5.94 -2.67
C VAL A 107 -20.23 -4.97 -3.24
N LEU A 108 -19.80 -4.09 -4.14
CA LEU A 108 -20.67 -3.09 -4.75
C LEU A 108 -21.82 -3.73 -5.52
N THR A 109 -22.99 -3.13 -5.43
CA THR A 109 -24.17 -3.50 -6.22
C THR A 109 -23.97 -3.08 -7.69
N LYS A 110 -24.82 -3.59 -8.56
CA LYS A 110 -24.87 -3.18 -9.97
C LYS A 110 -25.13 -1.68 -10.11
N GLU A 111 -26.03 -1.13 -9.31
CA GLU A 111 -26.40 0.28 -9.30
C GLU A 111 -25.23 1.18 -8.86
N GLU A 112 -24.33 0.66 -8.05
CA GLU A 112 -23.11 1.34 -7.60
C GLU A 112 -21.94 1.16 -8.59
N GLY A 113 -22.18 0.52 -9.73
CA GLY A 113 -21.18 0.24 -10.76
C GLY A 113 -20.38 -1.04 -10.53
N GLY A 114 -20.81 -1.89 -9.61
CA GLY A 114 -20.19 -3.17 -9.29
C GLY A 114 -20.57 -4.30 -10.25
N ARG A 115 -20.34 -5.53 -9.78
CA ARG A 115 -20.67 -6.75 -10.53
C ARG A 115 -22.17 -6.96 -10.64
N HIS A 116 -22.55 -7.68 -11.72
CA HIS A 116 -23.93 -8.10 -11.94
C HIS A 116 -24.17 -9.54 -11.45
N THR A 117 -23.09 -10.31 -11.24
CA THR A 117 -23.11 -11.72 -10.91
C THR A 117 -22.31 -11.98 -9.64
N PRO A 118 -22.63 -13.04 -8.89
CA PRO A 118 -21.84 -13.44 -7.74
C PRO A 118 -20.43 -13.89 -8.15
N PHE A 119 -19.54 -13.97 -7.18
CA PHE A 119 -18.28 -14.66 -7.34
C PHE A 119 -18.09 -15.75 -6.27
N PHE A 120 -17.19 -16.67 -6.55
CA PHE A 120 -16.91 -17.84 -5.74
C PHE A 120 -15.49 -17.82 -5.21
N SER A 121 -15.13 -18.75 -4.33
CA SER A 121 -13.74 -18.94 -3.94
C SER A 121 -12.86 -19.17 -5.18
N ASN A 122 -11.59 -18.79 -5.07
CA ASN A 122 -10.61 -18.70 -6.17
C ASN A 122 -10.87 -17.55 -7.18
N TYR A 123 -11.76 -16.62 -6.87
CA TYR A 123 -11.89 -15.37 -7.62
C TYR A 123 -10.57 -14.58 -7.58
N ARG A 124 -10.12 -14.05 -8.74
CA ARG A 124 -8.81 -13.41 -8.90
C ARG A 124 -8.91 -11.99 -9.45
N PRO A 125 -9.39 -11.05 -8.65
CA PRO A 125 -9.43 -9.63 -9.04
C PRO A 125 -8.09 -8.94 -8.79
N GLN A 126 -8.05 -7.64 -9.11
CA GLN A 126 -6.99 -6.72 -8.71
C GLN A 126 -7.34 -6.09 -7.37
N PHE A 127 -6.38 -6.08 -6.44
CA PHE A 127 -6.47 -5.40 -5.15
C PHE A 127 -5.67 -4.11 -5.23
N TYR A 128 -6.32 -3.00 -5.04
CA TYR A 128 -5.71 -1.69 -5.12
C TYR A 128 -5.37 -1.16 -3.73
N PHE A 129 -4.08 -1.21 -3.40
CA PHE A 129 -3.54 -0.68 -2.15
C PHE A 129 -2.79 0.62 -2.42
N ARG A 130 -3.15 1.70 -1.73
CA ARG A 130 -2.53 3.01 -1.91
C ARG A 130 -2.52 3.39 -3.39
N THR A 131 -1.43 3.14 -4.10
CA THR A 131 -1.19 3.59 -5.47
C THR A 131 -0.83 2.47 -6.44
N THR A 132 -0.86 1.24 -5.97
CA THR A 132 -0.56 0.07 -6.79
C THR A 132 -1.67 -0.97 -6.73
N ASP A 133 -1.81 -1.71 -7.79
CA ASP A 133 -2.68 -2.85 -7.91
C ASP A 133 -1.87 -4.15 -7.90
N VAL A 134 -2.39 -5.15 -7.23
CA VAL A 134 -1.81 -6.48 -7.14
C VAL A 134 -2.91 -7.51 -7.33
N THR A 135 -2.65 -8.50 -8.15
CA THR A 135 -3.55 -9.65 -8.29
C THR A 135 -3.54 -10.47 -7.01
N GLY A 136 -4.71 -10.88 -6.56
CA GLY A 136 -4.85 -11.76 -5.42
C GLY A 136 -5.97 -12.76 -5.62
N VAL A 137 -5.97 -13.79 -4.80
CA VAL A 137 -6.99 -14.84 -4.75
C VAL A 137 -7.89 -14.61 -3.55
N VAL A 138 -9.19 -14.64 -3.77
CA VAL A 138 -10.19 -14.58 -2.70
C VAL A 138 -10.58 -15.99 -2.30
N ASN A 139 -10.51 -16.29 -1.01
CA ASN A 139 -11.07 -17.48 -0.40
C ASN A 139 -12.22 -17.09 0.53
N LEU A 140 -13.41 -17.56 0.22
CA LEU A 140 -14.59 -17.34 1.05
C LEU A 140 -14.53 -18.21 2.31
N PRO A 141 -15.10 -17.76 3.43
CA PRO A 141 -15.11 -18.54 4.66
C PRO A 141 -15.90 -19.84 4.51
N GLU A 142 -15.61 -20.78 5.38
CA GLU A 142 -16.33 -22.07 5.41
C GLU A 142 -17.84 -21.88 5.53
N GLY A 143 -18.60 -22.59 4.71
CA GLY A 143 -20.06 -22.48 4.63
C GLY A 143 -20.59 -21.35 3.74
N VAL A 144 -19.71 -20.52 3.18
CA VAL A 144 -20.08 -19.48 2.21
C VAL A 144 -19.68 -19.95 0.81
N GLU A 145 -20.64 -20.33 -0.01
CA GLU A 145 -20.38 -20.83 -1.37
C GLU A 145 -20.12 -19.70 -2.36
N MET A 146 -20.82 -18.59 -2.21
CA MET A 146 -20.73 -17.44 -3.11
C MET A 146 -20.89 -16.12 -2.37
N CYS A 147 -20.38 -15.04 -2.97
CA CYS A 147 -20.60 -13.68 -2.54
C CYS A 147 -21.38 -12.91 -3.59
N MET A 148 -22.54 -12.37 -3.19
CA MET A 148 -23.44 -11.62 -4.06
C MET A 148 -23.09 -10.13 -4.06
N PRO A 149 -23.36 -9.41 -5.16
CA PRO A 149 -23.33 -7.93 -5.12
C PRO A 149 -24.22 -7.39 -3.99
N GLY A 150 -23.68 -6.48 -3.18
CA GLY A 150 -24.34 -5.94 -1.99
C GLY A 150 -24.01 -6.66 -0.68
N ASP A 151 -23.34 -7.79 -0.74
CA ASP A 151 -22.91 -8.53 0.45
C ASP A 151 -21.74 -7.84 1.17
N ASN A 152 -21.71 -8.04 2.48
CA ASN A 152 -20.59 -7.69 3.34
C ASN A 152 -20.05 -9.00 3.94
N VAL A 153 -18.83 -9.38 3.58
CA VAL A 153 -18.27 -10.70 3.91
C VAL A 153 -16.84 -10.55 4.41
N THR A 154 -16.50 -11.26 5.47
CA THR A 154 -15.10 -11.46 5.86
C THR A 154 -14.51 -12.56 4.99
N MET A 155 -13.42 -12.27 4.31
CA MET A 155 -12.76 -13.21 3.41
C MET A 155 -11.25 -13.24 3.63
N GLU A 156 -10.65 -14.37 3.28
CA GLU A 156 -9.21 -14.54 3.23
C GLU A 156 -8.70 -14.17 1.83
N ILE A 157 -7.65 -13.39 1.79
CA ILE A 157 -7.05 -12.89 0.55
C ILE A 157 -5.58 -13.26 0.54
N GLU A 158 -5.13 -13.81 -0.59
CA GLU A 158 -3.74 -14.14 -0.84
C GLU A 158 -3.25 -13.41 -2.10
N LEU A 159 -2.33 -12.46 -1.90
CA LEU A 159 -1.73 -11.68 -2.99
C LEU A 159 -0.59 -12.46 -3.65
N ILE A 160 -0.42 -12.26 -4.96
CA ILE A 160 0.71 -12.85 -5.70
C ILE A 160 2.05 -12.14 -5.42
N THR A 161 2.00 -10.93 -4.88
CA THR A 161 3.17 -10.11 -4.58
C THR A 161 3.02 -9.52 -3.18
N PRO A 162 4.09 -9.51 -2.35
CA PRO A 162 4.02 -8.93 -1.02
C PRO A 162 3.81 -7.41 -1.08
N ILE A 163 2.94 -6.92 -0.21
CA ILE A 163 2.61 -5.49 -0.05
C ILE A 163 2.81 -5.11 1.40
N ALA A 164 3.21 -3.87 1.65
CA ALA A 164 3.24 -3.30 3.00
C ALA A 164 1.81 -3.18 3.53
N ILE A 165 1.41 -4.13 4.38
CA ILE A 165 0.05 -4.25 4.91
C ILE A 165 0.11 -4.14 6.44
N GLU A 166 -0.90 -3.49 6.99
CA GLU A 166 -1.18 -3.45 8.41
C GLU A 166 -2.70 -3.55 8.66
N GLU A 167 -3.08 -3.94 9.85
CA GLU A 167 -4.49 -3.95 10.26
C GLU A 167 -5.10 -2.55 10.15
N GLY A 168 -6.32 -2.47 9.65
CA GLY A 168 -7.01 -1.22 9.39
C GLY A 168 -6.71 -0.58 8.03
N LEU A 169 -5.80 -1.12 7.24
CA LEU A 169 -5.54 -0.63 5.89
C LEU A 169 -6.74 -0.87 4.99
N ARG A 170 -7.16 0.18 4.29
CA ARG A 170 -8.25 0.11 3.32
C ARG A 170 -7.71 -0.17 1.92
N PHE A 171 -8.50 -0.89 1.14
CA PHE A 171 -8.21 -1.19 -0.25
C PHE A 171 -9.48 -1.26 -1.09
N ALA A 172 -9.30 -1.16 -2.41
CA ALA A 172 -10.36 -1.38 -3.37
C ALA A 172 -10.13 -2.70 -4.12
N ILE A 173 -11.21 -3.34 -4.53
CA ILE A 173 -11.19 -4.50 -5.43
C ILE A 173 -11.63 -4.03 -6.80
N ARG A 174 -10.85 -4.32 -7.82
CA ARG A 174 -11.10 -3.89 -9.20
C ARG A 174 -11.08 -5.06 -10.17
N GLU A 175 -11.95 -4.98 -11.14
CA GLU A 175 -12.07 -5.95 -12.22
C GLU A 175 -12.31 -5.18 -13.53
N GLY A 176 -11.47 -5.41 -14.54
CA GLY A 176 -11.62 -4.76 -15.85
C GLY A 176 -11.62 -3.22 -15.80
N GLY A 177 -10.89 -2.62 -14.86
CA GLY A 177 -10.84 -1.17 -14.68
C GLY A 177 -11.99 -0.57 -13.86
N HIS A 178 -12.95 -1.39 -13.39
CA HIS A 178 -14.07 -0.96 -12.54
C HIS A 178 -13.83 -1.39 -11.09
N THR A 179 -14.21 -0.55 -10.14
CA THR A 179 -14.24 -0.92 -8.73
C THR A 179 -15.47 -1.79 -8.47
N VAL A 180 -15.25 -2.98 -7.96
CA VAL A 180 -16.30 -3.96 -7.65
C VAL A 180 -16.48 -4.20 -6.16
N GLY A 181 -15.59 -3.71 -5.33
CA GLY A 181 -15.65 -3.84 -3.89
C GLY A 181 -14.68 -2.92 -3.17
N ALA A 182 -14.86 -2.82 -1.88
CA ALA A 182 -13.98 -2.11 -0.97
C ALA A 182 -13.83 -2.89 0.33
N GLY A 183 -12.64 -2.89 0.89
CA GLY A 183 -12.36 -3.66 2.10
C GLY A 183 -11.40 -2.98 3.06
N VAL A 184 -11.36 -3.57 4.25
CA VAL A 184 -10.44 -3.19 5.33
C VAL A 184 -9.75 -4.45 5.83
N VAL A 185 -8.44 -4.40 5.95
CA VAL A 185 -7.64 -5.49 6.54
C VAL A 185 -7.98 -5.62 8.02
N THR A 186 -8.42 -6.80 8.46
CA THR A 186 -8.80 -7.08 9.84
C THR A 186 -7.74 -7.88 10.58
N GLU A 187 -7.07 -8.79 9.89
CA GLU A 187 -6.06 -9.68 10.48
C GLU A 187 -4.99 -10.01 9.44
N ILE A 188 -3.74 -10.02 9.83
CA ILE A 188 -2.62 -10.42 8.98
C ILE A 188 -2.24 -11.86 9.34
N GLU A 189 -2.09 -12.71 8.32
CA GLU A 189 -1.70 -14.09 8.45
C GLU A 189 -0.26 -14.30 7.95
N GLY A 190 0.64 -14.70 8.83
CA GLY A 190 2.02 -15.05 8.52
C GLY A 190 3.05 -13.99 8.84
#